data_ff65a36e67bcc7554c2286bb39630e22
#
_entry.id   ff65a36e67bcc7554c2286bb39630e22
#
_cell.length_a   1.000
_cell.length_b   1.000
_cell.length_c   1.000
_cell.angle_alpha   90.00
_cell.angle_beta   90.00
_cell.angle_gamma   90.00
#
_symmetry.space_group_name_H-M   'P 1'
#
loop_
_entity.id
_entity.type
_entity.pdbx_description
1 polymer ?
#
loop_
_entity_poly.entity_id
_entity_poly.type
_entity_poly.pdbx_seq_one_letter_code
_entity_poly.pdbx_strand_id
1 'polypeptide(L)'
;KILSGTLRPDGGSMTVCGAEHPFLTVQRAMELGIRTVYQDLSLDNCKNSVENIFLGDELMHGPFLDRRAMRLEAERLLNDIRVNVPDLSEPVRNLSGGQRQGVAIARALRRPGRLLLLDEPTAAMGIHESHRTMGLLKELRDRGMTQLIISHNLHQVFDLADYIYVMRSGRIMAGAATQSTSPDELR
;
A
#
# COMPACT_ATOMS: atom_id res chain seq x y z
N LYS A 1 -6.32 7.72 -7.03
CA LYS A 1 -7.33 7.07 -7.93
C LYS A 1 -6.89 7.14 -9.40
N ILE A 2 -6.36 8.29 -9.91
CA ILE A 2 -5.89 8.40 -11.31
C ILE A 2 -4.71 7.46 -11.56
N LEU A 3 -3.67 7.52 -10.71
CA LEU A 3 -2.49 6.64 -10.83
C LEU A 3 -2.80 5.15 -10.68
N SER A 4 -3.78 4.80 -9.87
CA SER A 4 -4.24 3.40 -9.72
C SER A 4 -5.13 2.93 -10.89
N GLY A 5 -5.49 3.83 -11.81
CA GLY A 5 -6.35 3.51 -12.96
C GLY A 5 -7.84 3.37 -12.65
N THR A 6 -8.27 3.68 -11.42
CA THR A 6 -9.69 3.62 -11.03
C THR A 6 -10.48 4.86 -11.41
N LEU A 7 -9.81 5.94 -11.80
CA LEU A 7 -10.42 7.18 -12.25
C LEU A 7 -9.68 7.70 -13.48
N ARG A 8 -10.43 8.02 -14.55
CA ARG A 8 -9.88 8.67 -15.73
C ARG A 8 -9.70 10.16 -15.43
N PRO A 9 -8.53 10.77 -15.76
CA PRO A 9 -8.34 12.21 -15.66
C PRO A 9 -9.18 12.96 -16.71
N ASP A 10 -9.64 14.16 -16.39
CA ASP A 10 -10.34 15.03 -17.32
C ASP A 10 -9.39 15.73 -18.29
N GLY A 11 -8.11 15.81 -17.96
CA GLY A 11 -7.07 16.40 -18.79
C GLY A 11 -5.68 16.24 -18.17
N GLY A 12 -4.67 16.76 -18.90
CA GLY A 12 -3.27 16.61 -18.51
C GLY A 12 -2.64 15.34 -19.06
N SER A 13 -1.36 15.14 -18.74
CA SER A 13 -0.61 13.94 -19.12
C SER A 13 0.10 13.34 -17.91
N MET A 14 0.45 12.08 -18.03
CA MET A 14 1.07 11.29 -16.98
C MET A 14 2.20 10.47 -17.61
N THR A 15 3.41 10.63 -17.08
CA THR A 15 4.57 9.84 -17.53
C THR A 15 4.89 8.78 -16.48
N VAL A 16 4.89 7.50 -16.89
CA VAL A 16 5.25 6.38 -16.05
C VAL A 16 6.31 5.54 -16.76
N CYS A 17 7.43 5.28 -16.09
CA CYS A 17 8.56 4.53 -16.65
C CYS A 17 9.08 5.12 -17.97
N GLY A 18 9.05 6.45 -18.14
CA GLY A 18 9.51 7.15 -19.35
C GLY A 18 8.52 7.14 -20.52
N ALA A 19 7.36 6.50 -20.39
CA ALA A 19 6.29 6.51 -21.40
C ALA A 19 5.14 7.42 -20.95
N GLU A 20 4.60 8.18 -21.88
CA GLU A 20 3.44 9.03 -21.65
C GLU A 20 2.13 8.23 -21.78
N HIS A 21 1.24 8.45 -20.85
CA HIS A 21 -0.08 7.81 -20.80
C HIS A 21 -1.15 8.88 -20.62
N PRO A 22 -2.14 8.99 -21.51
CA PRO A 22 -3.26 9.92 -21.33
C PRO A 22 -4.17 9.48 -20.19
N PHE A 23 -4.24 8.18 -19.92
CA PHE A 23 -4.90 7.57 -18.75
C PHE A 23 -4.36 6.15 -18.52
N LEU A 24 -4.58 5.62 -17.32
CA LEU A 24 -4.31 4.23 -16.99
C LEU A 24 -5.62 3.50 -16.72
N THR A 25 -5.69 2.23 -17.11
CA THR A 25 -6.62 1.26 -16.55
C THR A 25 -6.00 0.62 -15.32
N VAL A 26 -6.80 0.01 -14.44
CA VAL A 26 -6.29 -0.72 -13.26
C VAL A 26 -5.28 -1.79 -13.68
N GLN A 27 -5.61 -2.56 -14.72
CA GLN A 27 -4.72 -3.59 -15.24
C GLN A 27 -3.38 -2.98 -15.70
N ARG A 28 -3.43 -1.87 -16.47
CA ARG A 28 -2.21 -1.21 -16.96
C ARG A 28 -1.36 -0.63 -15.83
N ALA A 29 -1.98 -0.04 -14.81
CA ALA A 29 -1.28 0.43 -13.62
C ALA A 29 -0.55 -0.74 -12.92
N MET A 30 -1.22 -1.88 -12.76
CA MET A 30 -0.62 -3.08 -12.19
C MET A 30 0.55 -3.62 -13.02
N GLU A 31 0.44 -3.66 -14.35
CA GLU A 31 1.52 -4.06 -15.27
C GLU A 31 2.74 -3.14 -15.15
N LEU A 32 2.53 -1.84 -14.98
CA LEU A 32 3.57 -0.84 -14.77
C LEU A 32 4.20 -0.88 -13.36
N GLY A 33 3.74 -1.78 -12.50
CA GLY A 33 4.26 -1.94 -11.16
C GLY A 33 3.69 -0.96 -10.14
N ILE A 34 2.55 -0.32 -10.43
CA ILE A 34 1.83 0.50 -9.45
C ILE A 34 0.97 -0.41 -8.58
N ARG A 35 1.19 -0.37 -7.28
CA ARG A 35 0.47 -1.14 -6.26
C ARG A 35 -0.28 -0.18 -5.36
N THR A 36 -1.49 -0.50 -4.96
CA THR A 36 -2.32 0.40 -4.15
C THR A 36 -2.87 -0.32 -2.94
N VAL A 37 -2.72 0.33 -1.79
CA VAL A 37 -3.41 -0.02 -0.55
C VAL A 37 -4.33 1.14 -0.24
N TYR A 38 -5.62 0.89 -0.31
CA TYR A 38 -6.66 1.88 -0.05
C TYR A 38 -6.94 2.00 1.45
N GLN A 39 -7.57 3.09 1.85
CA GLN A 39 -8.06 3.31 3.21
C GLN A 39 -9.03 2.21 3.64
N ASP A 40 -9.98 1.83 2.78
CA ASP A 40 -10.67 0.56 2.90
C ASP A 40 -9.78 -0.52 2.30
N LEU A 41 -9.23 -1.38 3.14
CA LEU A 41 -8.25 -2.41 2.77
C LEU A 41 -8.78 -3.40 1.73
N SER A 42 -10.09 -3.38 1.46
CA SER A 42 -10.77 -4.27 0.50
C SER A 42 -10.40 -5.75 0.76
N LEU A 43 -10.36 -6.12 2.04
CA LEU A 43 -10.18 -7.50 2.47
C LEU A 43 -11.56 -8.16 2.65
N ASP A 44 -11.68 -9.39 2.20
CA ASP A 44 -12.87 -10.20 2.49
C ASP A 44 -12.78 -10.68 3.94
N ASN A 45 -13.64 -10.13 4.79
CA ASN A 45 -13.67 -10.38 6.23
C ASN A 45 -13.94 -11.85 6.61
N CYS A 46 -14.56 -12.62 5.71
CA CYS A 46 -14.89 -14.04 5.91
C CYS A 46 -13.75 -14.98 5.47
N LYS A 47 -12.80 -14.48 4.69
CA LYS A 47 -11.64 -15.22 4.22
C LYS A 47 -10.44 -15.03 5.14
N ASN A 48 -9.55 -16.03 5.12
CA ASN A 48 -8.31 -15.99 5.88
C ASN A 48 -7.24 -15.13 5.20
N SER A 49 -6.08 -14.97 5.85
CA SER A 49 -4.98 -14.14 5.35
C SER A 49 -4.43 -14.64 4.01
N VAL A 50 -4.28 -15.96 3.86
CA VAL A 50 -3.76 -16.56 2.62
C VAL A 50 -4.69 -16.27 1.44
N GLU A 51 -5.99 -16.53 1.64
CA GLU A 51 -6.99 -16.29 0.60
C GLU A 51 -7.09 -14.80 0.22
N ASN A 52 -6.95 -13.89 1.19
CA ASN A 52 -6.94 -12.46 0.90
C ASN A 52 -5.70 -12.00 0.14
N ILE A 53 -4.51 -12.54 0.46
CA ILE A 53 -3.26 -12.20 -0.24
C ILE A 53 -3.32 -12.63 -1.71
N PHE A 54 -3.94 -13.76 -1.98
CA PHE A 54 -4.01 -14.34 -3.33
C PHE A 54 -5.32 -14.07 -4.07
N LEU A 55 -6.25 -13.32 -3.50
CA LEU A 55 -7.57 -13.08 -4.07
C LEU A 55 -7.48 -12.52 -5.51
N GLY A 56 -8.02 -13.27 -6.48
CA GLY A 56 -8.00 -12.94 -7.89
C GLY A 56 -6.69 -13.24 -8.61
N ASP A 57 -5.75 -13.92 -7.92
CA ASP A 57 -4.44 -14.29 -8.48
C ASP A 57 -3.89 -15.52 -7.74
N GLU A 58 -4.77 -16.52 -7.61
CA GLU A 58 -4.51 -17.76 -6.90
C GLU A 58 -3.46 -18.61 -7.61
N LEU A 59 -2.65 -19.32 -6.85
CA LEU A 59 -1.72 -20.30 -7.40
C LEU A 59 -2.47 -21.60 -7.73
N MET A 60 -2.23 -22.12 -8.93
CA MET A 60 -2.90 -23.31 -9.43
C MET A 60 -1.92 -24.46 -9.61
N HIS A 61 -2.38 -25.66 -9.29
CA HIS A 61 -1.74 -26.92 -9.68
C HIS A 61 -2.71 -27.71 -10.58
N GLY A 62 -2.52 -27.60 -11.90
CA GLY A 62 -3.50 -28.05 -12.87
C GLY A 62 -4.83 -27.30 -12.69
N PRO A 63 -5.97 -28.00 -12.57
CA PRO A 63 -7.28 -27.35 -12.38
C PRO A 63 -7.59 -27.00 -10.91
N PHE A 64 -6.69 -27.30 -9.97
CA PHE A 64 -6.93 -27.13 -8.53
C PHE A 64 -6.08 -26.01 -7.93
N LEU A 65 -6.56 -25.39 -6.86
CA LEU A 65 -5.80 -24.41 -6.06
C LEU A 65 -4.62 -25.09 -5.36
N ASP A 66 -3.42 -24.55 -5.54
CA ASP A 66 -2.25 -24.97 -4.76
C ASP A 66 -2.22 -24.24 -3.40
N ARG A 67 -3.07 -24.70 -2.49
CA ARG A 67 -3.19 -24.12 -1.14
C ARG A 67 -1.90 -24.17 -0.36
N ARG A 68 -1.05 -25.17 -0.61
CA ARG A 68 0.23 -25.33 0.10
C ARG A 68 1.23 -24.28 -0.36
N ALA A 69 1.37 -24.08 -1.67
CA ALA A 69 2.25 -23.05 -2.22
C ALA A 69 1.78 -21.65 -1.81
N MET A 70 0.48 -21.38 -1.88
CA MET A 70 -0.11 -20.11 -1.42
C MET A 70 0.21 -19.83 0.04
N ARG A 71 0.06 -20.82 0.92
CA ARG A 71 0.35 -20.66 2.35
C ARG A 71 1.83 -20.35 2.60
N LEU A 72 2.75 -21.12 2.01
CA LEU A 72 4.18 -20.91 2.15
C LEU A 72 4.63 -19.53 1.66
N GLU A 73 4.08 -19.08 0.53
CA GLU A 73 4.40 -17.74 0.00
C GLU A 73 3.79 -16.64 0.87
N ALA A 74 2.57 -16.81 1.39
CA ALA A 74 1.96 -15.86 2.33
C ALA A 74 2.79 -15.73 3.62
N GLU A 75 3.22 -16.85 4.20
CA GLU A 75 4.10 -16.88 5.37
C GLU A 75 5.40 -16.12 5.09
N ARG A 76 6.03 -16.38 3.94
CA ARG A 76 7.25 -15.68 3.54
C ARG A 76 7.02 -14.18 3.40
N LEU A 77 5.99 -13.74 2.68
CA LEU A 77 5.67 -12.33 2.47
C LEU A 77 5.43 -11.60 3.79
N LEU A 78 4.65 -12.20 4.70
CA LEU A 78 4.36 -11.60 6.01
C LEU A 78 5.61 -11.52 6.88
N ASN A 79 6.47 -12.54 6.85
CA ASN A 79 7.75 -12.54 7.56
C ASN A 79 8.71 -11.48 6.99
N ASP A 80 8.80 -11.35 5.66
CA ASP A 80 9.65 -10.37 4.97
C ASP A 80 9.30 -8.93 5.37
N ILE A 81 8.02 -8.66 5.64
CA ILE A 81 7.54 -7.36 6.11
C ILE A 81 7.35 -7.30 7.64
N ARG A 82 7.82 -8.31 8.37
CA ARG A 82 7.76 -8.42 9.85
C ARG A 82 6.36 -8.25 10.45
N VAL A 83 5.34 -8.69 9.73
CA VAL A 83 3.96 -8.71 10.22
C VAL A 83 3.66 -10.09 10.81
N ASN A 84 3.44 -10.11 12.11
CA ASN A 84 3.08 -11.35 12.81
C ASN A 84 1.56 -11.57 12.75
N VAL A 85 1.14 -12.58 12.00
CA VAL A 85 -0.23 -13.13 12.00
C VAL A 85 -0.15 -14.51 12.62
N PRO A 86 -0.63 -14.71 13.87
CA PRO A 86 -0.41 -15.96 14.64
C PRO A 86 -1.00 -17.20 13.96
N ASP A 87 -2.17 -17.07 13.34
CA ASP A 87 -2.79 -18.12 12.56
C ASP A 87 -3.31 -17.59 11.23
N LEU A 88 -2.69 -18.03 10.15
CA LEU A 88 -3.07 -17.65 8.78
C LEU A 88 -4.39 -18.28 8.33
N SER A 89 -4.92 -19.26 9.04
CA SER A 89 -6.21 -19.89 8.73
C SER A 89 -7.41 -19.14 9.33
N GLU A 90 -7.17 -18.24 10.27
CA GLU A 90 -8.19 -17.39 10.88
C GLU A 90 -8.75 -16.36 9.88
N PRO A 91 -10.07 -16.13 9.87
CA PRO A 91 -10.66 -15.03 9.10
C PRO A 91 -10.07 -13.68 9.49
N VAL A 92 -9.79 -12.83 8.49
CA VAL A 92 -9.13 -11.53 8.73
C VAL A 92 -9.95 -10.58 9.60
N ARG A 93 -11.24 -10.78 9.78
CA ARG A 93 -12.07 -10.03 10.75
C ARG A 93 -11.59 -10.18 12.19
N ASN A 94 -10.90 -11.29 12.52
CA ASN A 94 -10.38 -11.57 13.86
C ASN A 94 -8.99 -10.95 14.09
N LEU A 95 -8.38 -10.38 13.05
CA LEU A 95 -7.08 -9.76 13.12
C LEU A 95 -7.18 -8.32 13.63
N SER A 96 -6.11 -7.84 14.28
CA SER A 96 -5.99 -6.43 14.64
C SER A 96 -5.90 -5.54 13.38
N GLY A 97 -6.13 -4.22 13.56
CA GLY A 97 -6.02 -3.24 12.47
C GLY A 97 -4.66 -3.29 11.79
N GLY A 98 -3.57 -3.35 12.57
CA GLY A 98 -2.20 -3.43 12.04
C GLY A 98 -1.91 -4.75 11.31
N GLN A 99 -2.45 -5.87 11.78
CA GLN A 99 -2.34 -7.16 11.09
C GLN A 99 -3.11 -7.15 9.77
N ARG A 100 -4.32 -6.61 9.75
CA ARG A 100 -5.12 -6.44 8.52
C ARG A 100 -4.40 -5.55 7.51
N GLN A 101 -3.81 -4.44 7.95
CA GLN A 101 -2.98 -3.58 7.11
C GLN A 101 -1.79 -4.35 6.55
N GLY A 102 -1.10 -5.13 7.38
CA GLY A 102 0.00 -5.98 6.95
C GLY A 102 -0.41 -6.99 5.87
N VAL A 103 -1.57 -7.63 6.02
CA VAL A 103 -2.15 -8.53 4.98
C VAL A 103 -2.40 -7.77 3.68
N ALA A 104 -2.95 -6.55 3.74
CA ALA A 104 -3.20 -5.72 2.55
C ALA A 104 -1.90 -5.28 1.87
N ILE A 105 -0.86 -4.93 2.65
CA ILE A 105 0.47 -4.62 2.12
C ILE A 105 1.11 -5.87 1.51
N ALA A 106 1.06 -7.03 2.19
CA ALA A 106 1.57 -8.30 1.65
C ALA A 106 0.91 -8.64 0.30
N ARG A 107 -0.41 -8.49 0.19
CA ARG A 107 -1.14 -8.63 -1.07
C ARG A 107 -0.60 -7.69 -2.15
N ALA A 108 -0.36 -6.43 -1.82
CA ALA A 108 0.18 -5.46 -2.77
C ALA A 108 1.61 -5.78 -3.21
N LEU A 109 2.45 -6.32 -2.30
CA LEU A 109 3.85 -6.65 -2.55
C LEU A 109 4.07 -8.04 -3.16
N ARG A 110 3.04 -8.88 -3.24
CA ARG A 110 3.14 -10.23 -3.81
C ARG A 110 3.71 -10.23 -5.23
N ARG A 111 3.37 -9.25 -6.03
CA ARG A 111 3.97 -9.03 -7.34
C ARG A 111 4.98 -7.89 -7.28
N PRO A 112 6.06 -7.95 -8.08
CA PRO A 112 7.02 -6.86 -8.15
C PRO A 112 6.33 -5.51 -8.38
N GLY A 113 6.65 -4.53 -7.54
CA GLY A 113 6.12 -3.18 -7.59
C GLY A 113 7.24 -2.15 -7.72
N ARG A 114 6.97 -1.03 -8.40
CA ARG A 114 7.87 0.13 -8.50
C ARG A 114 7.36 1.30 -7.66
N LEU A 115 6.05 1.37 -7.48
CA LEU A 115 5.38 2.43 -6.74
C LEU A 115 4.28 1.83 -5.86
N LEU A 116 4.34 2.10 -4.57
CA LEU A 116 3.30 1.76 -3.60
C LEU A 116 2.49 3.01 -3.26
N LEU A 117 1.22 3.01 -3.62
CA LEU A 117 0.26 4.04 -3.27
C LEU A 117 -0.43 3.65 -1.97
N LEU A 118 -0.41 4.52 -0.98
CA LEU A 118 -0.99 4.29 0.34
C LEU A 118 -1.95 5.44 0.66
N ASP A 119 -3.20 5.10 0.90
CA ASP A 119 -4.24 6.07 1.27
C ASP A 119 -4.58 5.89 2.74
N GLU A 120 -4.17 6.86 3.58
CA GLU A 120 -4.36 6.87 5.04
C GLU A 120 -3.93 5.54 5.73
N PRO A 121 -2.68 5.08 5.57
CA PRO A 121 -2.25 3.73 5.97
C PRO A 121 -2.33 3.45 7.47
N THR A 122 -2.51 4.47 8.31
CA THR A 122 -2.61 4.35 9.77
C THR A 122 -3.96 4.80 10.33
N ALA A 123 -4.94 5.11 9.45
CA ALA A 123 -6.26 5.51 9.88
C ALA A 123 -6.95 4.41 10.70
N ALA A 124 -7.65 4.82 11.75
CA ALA A 124 -8.40 3.93 12.65
C ALA A 124 -7.54 2.87 13.39
N MET A 125 -6.23 3.10 13.51
CA MET A 125 -5.32 2.24 14.29
C MET A 125 -4.99 2.85 15.66
N GLY A 126 -4.74 2.00 16.64
CA GLY A 126 -4.13 2.42 17.91
C GLY A 126 -2.69 2.91 17.72
N ILE A 127 -2.18 3.64 18.70
CA ILE A 127 -0.84 4.25 18.66
C ILE A 127 0.24 3.20 18.37
N HIS A 128 0.23 2.07 19.05
CA HIS A 128 1.23 1.01 18.87
C HIS A 128 1.17 0.35 17.48
N GLU A 129 -0.03 0.18 16.94
CA GLU A 129 -0.22 -0.39 15.59
C GLU A 129 0.24 0.58 14.52
N SER A 130 -0.09 1.88 14.68
CA SER A 130 0.39 2.95 13.80
C SER A 130 1.92 2.99 13.75
N HIS A 131 2.59 2.93 14.90
CA HIS A 131 4.06 2.90 14.96
C HIS A 131 4.66 1.69 14.23
N ARG A 132 4.07 0.51 14.38
CA ARG A 132 4.52 -0.69 13.65
C ARG A 132 4.34 -0.54 12.15
N THR A 133 3.18 -0.05 11.71
CA THR A 133 2.91 0.22 10.29
C THR A 133 3.88 1.25 9.71
N MET A 134 4.15 2.34 10.43
CA MET A 134 5.13 3.35 10.01
C MET A 134 6.55 2.77 9.95
N GLY A 135 6.93 1.91 10.90
CA GLY A 135 8.20 1.19 10.87
C GLY A 135 8.36 0.31 9.63
N LEU A 136 7.29 -0.43 9.27
CA LEU A 136 7.23 -1.22 8.05
C LEU A 136 7.41 -0.34 6.79
N LEU A 137 6.70 0.78 6.69
CA LEU A 137 6.80 1.67 5.53
C LEU A 137 8.21 2.28 5.41
N LYS A 138 8.85 2.65 6.54
CA LYS A 138 10.26 3.07 6.55
C LYS A 138 11.18 1.98 6.00
N GLU A 139 11.03 0.75 6.46
CA GLU A 139 11.85 -0.36 5.99
C GLU A 139 11.66 -0.62 4.49
N LEU A 140 10.45 -0.55 3.97
CA LEU A 140 10.19 -0.65 2.53
C LEU A 140 10.85 0.48 1.72
N ARG A 141 10.81 1.72 2.24
CA ARG A 141 11.52 2.86 1.64
C ARG A 141 13.03 2.61 1.62
N ASP A 142 13.61 2.19 2.73
CA ASP A 142 15.04 1.97 2.88
C ASP A 142 15.54 0.81 1.98
N ARG A 143 14.65 -0.11 1.61
CA ARG A 143 14.87 -1.16 0.59
C ARG A 143 14.67 -0.64 -0.86
N GLY A 144 14.41 0.66 -1.06
CA GLY A 144 14.28 1.30 -2.37
C GLY A 144 12.87 1.28 -2.96
N MET A 145 11.84 0.94 -2.17
CA MET A 145 10.44 1.03 -2.63
C MET A 145 9.99 2.48 -2.68
N THR A 146 9.69 2.97 -3.87
CA THR A 146 9.05 4.29 -4.02
C THR A 146 7.63 4.25 -3.46
N GLN A 147 7.29 5.22 -2.61
CA GLN A 147 5.98 5.30 -1.96
C GLN A 147 5.34 6.67 -2.20
N LEU A 148 4.04 6.67 -2.47
CA LEU A 148 3.22 7.87 -2.45
C LEU A 148 2.15 7.68 -1.38
N ILE A 149 2.22 8.50 -0.33
CA ILE A 149 1.37 8.36 0.84
C ILE A 149 0.46 9.57 0.96
N ILE A 150 -0.82 9.33 1.13
CA ILE A 150 -1.79 10.35 1.50
C ILE A 150 -2.04 10.18 3.00
N SER A 151 -1.83 11.24 3.77
CA SER A 151 -2.11 11.25 5.21
C SER A 151 -2.41 12.67 5.68
N HIS A 152 -3.24 12.78 6.70
CA HIS A 152 -3.49 14.02 7.42
C HIS A 152 -2.64 14.15 8.71
N ASN A 153 -1.86 13.13 9.05
CA ASN A 153 -0.99 13.14 10.23
C ASN A 153 0.41 13.66 9.86
N LEU A 154 0.63 14.96 10.07
CA LEU A 154 1.88 15.64 9.72
C LEU A 154 3.11 15.00 10.38
N HIS A 155 3.03 14.61 11.66
CA HIS A 155 4.17 14.00 12.35
C HIS A 155 4.62 12.71 11.68
N GLN A 156 3.68 11.83 11.32
CA GLN A 156 3.98 10.58 10.61
C GLN A 156 4.55 10.84 9.21
N VAL A 157 4.01 11.85 8.51
CA VAL A 157 4.50 12.21 7.17
C VAL A 157 5.94 12.71 7.24
N PHE A 158 6.27 13.60 8.20
CA PHE A 158 7.64 14.10 8.38
C PHE A 158 8.63 13.00 8.77
N ASP A 159 8.19 12.01 9.53
CA ASP A 159 9.02 10.88 9.94
C ASP A 159 9.36 9.93 8.78
N LEU A 160 8.55 9.91 7.73
CA LEU A 160 8.65 8.91 6.66
C LEU A 160 9.03 9.50 5.30
N ALA A 161 8.49 10.65 4.92
CA ALA A 161 8.62 11.18 3.57
C ALA A 161 9.94 11.92 3.35
N ASP A 162 10.51 11.81 2.15
CA ASP A 162 11.64 12.62 1.70
C ASP A 162 11.17 13.97 1.15
N TYR A 163 9.94 13.99 0.58
CA TYR A 163 9.32 15.17 -0.01
C TYR A 163 7.83 15.23 0.32
N ILE A 164 7.31 16.40 0.62
CA ILE A 164 5.91 16.63 1.00
C ILE A 164 5.25 17.58 0.04
N TYR A 165 4.03 17.27 -0.38
CA TYR A 165 3.13 18.17 -1.08
C TYR A 165 1.92 18.49 -0.20
N VAL A 166 1.62 19.75 -0.02
CA VAL A 166 0.42 20.23 0.69
C VAL A 166 -0.69 20.45 -0.32
N MET A 167 -1.80 19.73 -0.12
CA MET A 167 -2.98 19.87 -0.95
C MET A 167 -4.12 20.56 -0.19
N ARG A 168 -4.76 21.51 -0.85
CA ARG A 168 -5.98 22.18 -0.35
C ARG A 168 -6.98 22.37 -1.47
N SER A 169 -8.23 21.98 -1.25
CA SER A 169 -9.33 22.12 -2.22
C SER A 169 -8.97 21.58 -3.62
N GLY A 170 -8.31 20.39 -3.68
CA GLY A 170 -7.95 19.73 -4.92
C GLY A 170 -6.76 20.32 -5.67
N ARG A 171 -6.02 21.27 -5.06
CA ARG A 171 -4.82 21.90 -5.66
C ARG A 171 -3.60 21.70 -4.79
N ILE A 172 -2.45 21.54 -5.42
CA ILE A 172 -1.16 21.58 -4.72
C ILE A 172 -0.84 23.04 -4.43
N MET A 173 -0.71 23.36 -3.15
CA MET A 173 -0.42 24.72 -2.68
C MET A 173 1.06 24.96 -2.44
N ALA A 174 1.78 23.93 -1.98
CA ALA A 174 3.19 23.98 -1.69
C ALA A 174 3.81 22.58 -1.84
N GLY A 175 5.13 22.54 -1.98
CA GLY A 175 5.91 21.32 -1.94
C GLY A 175 7.32 21.62 -1.46
N ALA A 176 7.85 20.77 -0.56
CA ALA A 176 9.19 20.94 0.00
C ALA A 176 9.80 19.58 0.37
N ALA A 177 11.11 19.50 0.35
CA ALA A 177 11.84 18.41 0.98
C ALA A 177 11.67 18.50 2.49
N THR A 178 11.48 17.35 3.16
CA THR A 178 11.27 17.31 4.63
C THR A 178 12.43 17.91 5.42
N GLN A 179 13.66 17.84 4.86
CA GLN A 179 14.85 18.42 5.48
C GLN A 179 14.90 19.94 5.43
N SER A 180 14.09 20.59 4.56
CA SER A 180 14.09 22.04 4.34
C SER A 180 12.85 22.75 4.89
N THR A 181 11.98 22.06 5.59
CA THR A 181 10.74 22.61 6.15
C THR A 181 10.38 21.96 7.47
N SER A 182 9.41 22.54 8.19
CA SER A 182 8.92 22.03 9.47
C SER A 182 7.39 21.81 9.43
N PRO A 183 6.83 20.99 10.35
CA PRO A 183 5.39 20.82 10.44
C PRO A 183 4.61 22.12 10.65
N ASP A 184 5.22 23.11 11.32
CA ASP A 184 4.58 24.38 11.61
C ASP A 184 4.53 25.31 10.38
N GLU A 185 5.47 25.17 9.45
CA GLU A 185 5.49 25.95 8.20
C GLU A 185 4.48 25.44 7.16
N LEU A 186 3.98 24.21 7.33
CA LEU A 186 3.05 23.58 6.40
C LEU A 186 1.59 23.59 6.90
N ARG A 187 1.30 24.27 7.99
CA ARG A 187 -0.06 24.51 8.50
C ARG A 187 -0.60 25.81 7.93
#